data_1f46324f2aeea8e4f26d07ea76940c59
#
_entry.id   1f46324f2aeea8e4f26d07ea76940c59
#
_cell.length_a   1.000
_cell.length_b   1.000
_cell.length_c   1.000
_cell.angle_alpha   90.00
_cell.angle_beta   90.00
_cell.angle_gamma   90.00
#
_symmetry.space_group_name_H-M   'P 1'
#
loop_
_entity.id
_entity.type
_entity.pdbx_description
1 polymer ?
#
loop_
_entity_poly.entity_id
_entity_poly.type
_entity_poly.pdbx_seq_one_letter_code
_entity_poly.pdbx_strand_id
1 'polypeptide(L)'
;MSDSSPSPAAIPPILPEYPEFSCAAVVVAGGQSSRLGHVPKASLSDGTNTLLDCALQAVRQASPRVVVGPDTLPVPSDVLLTREDPPFSGPAAAIHAGLERVAAQCEGSGTPTPKWCLILGVDTPRIAPAVQRLMRTAAANDATARPLSHEGDSPASEGFWGVSEGIYQPLAGIYRYESIRSVFSEGTTDASVRSFLRRLNPVSVELSAQHTADVDTWEQAERLGYTTSLWSSY
;
A
#
# COMPACT_ATOMS: atom_id res chain seq x y z
N MET A 1 13.26 -28.18 -33.18
CA MET A 1 12.58 -28.41 -31.88
C MET A 1 12.37 -27.04 -31.27
N SER A 2 11.17 -26.48 -31.45
CA SER A 2 10.80 -25.14 -30.98
C SER A 2 10.37 -25.29 -29.54
N ASP A 3 11.13 -24.70 -28.64
CA ASP A 3 10.84 -24.60 -27.21
C ASP A 3 9.74 -23.53 -27.02
N SER A 4 8.52 -24.00 -26.90
CA SER A 4 7.35 -23.16 -26.61
C SER A 4 7.15 -23.16 -25.08
N SER A 5 7.96 -22.36 -24.40
CA SER A 5 7.66 -22.06 -22.98
C SER A 5 6.27 -21.39 -22.89
N PRO A 6 5.36 -21.88 -22.06
CA PRO A 6 4.04 -21.26 -21.92
C PRO A 6 4.20 -19.83 -21.38
N SER A 7 3.60 -18.87 -22.08
CA SER A 7 3.45 -17.51 -21.61
C SER A 7 2.79 -17.52 -20.24
N PRO A 8 3.28 -16.74 -19.25
CA PRO A 8 2.65 -16.69 -17.93
C PRO A 8 1.18 -16.29 -18.12
N ALA A 9 0.28 -17.15 -17.63
CA ALA A 9 -1.15 -16.91 -17.71
C ALA A 9 -1.46 -15.56 -17.07
N ALA A 10 -2.10 -14.67 -17.82
CA ALA A 10 -2.50 -13.36 -17.33
C ALA A 10 -3.34 -13.55 -16.07
N ILE A 11 -2.91 -12.92 -14.97
CA ILE A 11 -3.64 -12.94 -13.69
C ILE A 11 -5.00 -12.29 -13.97
N PRO A 12 -6.13 -13.00 -13.75
CA PRO A 12 -7.42 -12.41 -13.99
C PRO A 12 -7.63 -11.16 -13.13
N PRO A 13 -8.26 -10.10 -13.64
CA PRO A 13 -8.52 -8.90 -12.88
C PRO A 13 -9.33 -9.24 -11.62
N ILE A 14 -8.95 -8.67 -10.46
CA ILE A 14 -9.71 -8.85 -9.18
C ILE A 14 -11.12 -8.26 -9.31
N LEU A 15 -11.27 -7.25 -10.15
CA LEU A 15 -12.50 -6.49 -10.34
C LEU A 15 -12.91 -6.50 -11.82
N PRO A 16 -13.22 -7.67 -12.40
CA PRO A 16 -13.65 -7.74 -13.80
C PRO A 16 -14.93 -6.95 -14.05
N GLU A 17 -15.74 -6.73 -13.01
CA GLU A 17 -16.95 -5.90 -13.04
C GLU A 17 -16.69 -4.40 -13.08
N TYR A 18 -15.44 -3.95 -12.88
CA TYR A 18 -15.05 -2.54 -12.88
C TYR A 18 -13.84 -2.29 -13.79
N PRO A 19 -14.00 -2.38 -15.12
CA PRO A 19 -12.87 -2.29 -16.07
C PRO A 19 -12.14 -0.94 -16.05
N GLU A 20 -12.83 0.12 -15.65
CA GLU A 20 -12.27 1.47 -15.56
C GLU A 20 -11.55 1.77 -14.22
N PHE A 21 -11.51 0.79 -13.32
CA PHE A 21 -10.86 0.97 -12.03
C PHE A 21 -9.34 0.97 -12.19
N SER A 22 -8.70 2.10 -11.84
CA SER A 22 -7.25 2.25 -11.86
C SER A 22 -6.72 2.60 -10.48
N CYS A 23 -5.69 1.90 -10.04
CA CYS A 23 -5.14 2.04 -8.69
C CYS A 23 -3.62 1.88 -8.70
N ALA A 24 -2.89 2.82 -8.09
CA ALA A 24 -1.50 2.65 -7.69
C ALA A 24 -1.40 2.06 -6.28
N ALA A 25 -0.20 1.70 -5.89
CA ALA A 25 0.08 1.32 -4.50
C ALA A 25 1.40 1.91 -4.01
N VAL A 26 1.39 2.40 -2.78
CA VAL A 26 2.57 2.80 -2.01
C VAL A 26 2.68 1.88 -0.80
N VAL A 27 3.76 1.11 -0.72
CA VAL A 27 4.07 0.22 0.40
C VAL A 27 5.18 0.85 1.22
N VAL A 28 4.87 1.23 2.46
CA VAL A 28 5.85 1.80 3.40
C VAL A 28 6.62 0.66 4.06
N ALA A 29 7.87 0.50 3.67
CA ALA A 29 8.77 -0.56 4.14
C ALA A 29 10.00 -0.01 4.91
N GLY A 30 10.02 1.30 5.16
CA GLY A 30 11.01 1.99 5.97
C GLY A 30 10.69 1.93 7.46
N GLY A 31 11.68 2.25 8.28
CA GLY A 31 11.54 2.34 9.73
C GLY A 31 12.75 1.75 10.45
N GLN A 32 13.00 2.21 11.68
CA GLN A 32 14.20 1.82 12.45
C GLN A 32 14.09 0.42 13.07
N SER A 33 12.89 -0.19 13.11
CA SER A 33 12.63 -1.53 13.68
C SER A 33 13.31 -1.75 15.05
N SER A 34 13.33 -0.73 15.92
CA SER A 34 14.09 -0.74 17.18
C SER A 34 13.71 -1.92 18.11
N ARG A 35 12.42 -2.30 18.13
CA ARG A 35 11.92 -3.44 18.93
C ARG A 35 12.30 -4.81 18.35
N LEU A 36 12.79 -4.84 17.11
CA LEU A 36 13.29 -6.02 16.42
C LEU A 36 14.82 -6.00 16.30
N GLY A 37 15.51 -5.22 17.16
CA GLY A 37 16.97 -5.13 17.14
C GLY A 37 17.53 -4.54 15.84
N HIS A 38 16.78 -3.61 15.21
CA HIS A 38 17.11 -3.00 13.93
C HIS A 38 17.11 -3.93 12.71
N VAL A 39 16.56 -5.14 12.85
CA VAL A 39 16.30 -6.01 11.69
C VAL A 39 15.19 -5.38 10.85
N PRO A 40 15.41 -5.17 9.53
CA PRO A 40 14.38 -4.62 8.67
C PRO A 40 13.14 -5.52 8.67
N LYS A 41 11.97 -4.99 9.05
CA LYS A 41 10.72 -5.78 9.07
C LYS A 41 10.45 -6.43 7.71
N ALA A 42 10.69 -5.69 6.64
CA ALA A 42 10.50 -6.16 5.26
C ALA A 42 11.19 -7.50 4.96
N SER A 43 12.29 -7.81 5.65
CA SER A 43 13.07 -9.03 5.46
C SER A 43 12.67 -10.21 6.37
N LEU A 44 11.77 -10.01 7.32
CA LEU A 44 11.27 -11.13 8.14
C LEU A 44 10.52 -12.13 7.24
N SER A 45 10.75 -13.43 7.43
CA SER A 45 10.23 -14.50 6.58
C SER A 45 9.56 -15.60 7.37
N ASP A 46 8.53 -16.20 6.80
CA ASP A 46 7.88 -17.43 7.27
C ASP A 46 8.54 -18.70 6.70
N GLY A 47 9.69 -18.54 6.01
CA GLY A 47 10.39 -19.60 5.31
C GLY A 47 10.00 -19.75 3.84
N THR A 48 8.91 -19.09 3.40
CA THR A 48 8.45 -19.08 2.01
C THR A 48 8.40 -17.66 1.46
N ASN A 49 7.82 -16.72 2.21
CA ASN A 49 7.65 -15.34 1.81
C ASN A 49 8.21 -14.40 2.88
N THR A 50 8.75 -13.28 2.45
CA THR A 50 9.05 -12.18 3.34
C THR A 50 7.79 -11.34 3.60
N LEU A 51 7.82 -10.46 4.62
CA LEU A 51 6.75 -9.48 4.82
C LEU A 51 6.60 -8.57 3.59
N LEU A 52 7.72 -8.25 2.92
CA LEU A 52 7.67 -7.48 1.66
C LEU A 52 6.95 -8.25 0.56
N ASP A 53 7.23 -9.56 0.40
CA ASP A 53 6.55 -10.40 -0.59
C ASP A 53 5.05 -10.45 -0.33
N CYS A 54 4.62 -10.59 0.93
CA CYS A 54 3.21 -10.58 1.32
C CYS A 54 2.53 -9.26 0.95
N ALA A 55 3.17 -8.13 1.25
CA ALA A 55 2.64 -6.81 0.90
C ALA A 55 2.55 -6.61 -0.62
N LEU A 56 3.61 -6.97 -1.37
CA LEU A 56 3.63 -6.87 -2.84
C LEU A 56 2.60 -7.79 -3.50
N GLN A 57 2.41 -8.99 -2.98
CA GLN A 57 1.36 -9.90 -3.44
C GLN A 57 -0.04 -9.34 -3.19
N ALA A 58 -0.26 -8.67 -2.06
CA ALA A 58 -1.55 -8.03 -1.77
C ALA A 58 -1.89 -6.94 -2.79
N VAL A 59 -0.88 -6.17 -3.25
CA VAL A 59 -1.07 -5.06 -4.20
C VAL A 59 -0.73 -5.43 -5.65
N ARG A 60 -0.61 -6.71 -6.01
CA ARG A 60 -0.15 -7.18 -7.33
C ARG A 60 -0.95 -6.64 -8.52
N GLN A 61 -2.15 -6.15 -8.29
CA GLN A 61 -3.03 -5.60 -9.34
C GLN A 61 -3.02 -4.07 -9.42
N ALA A 62 -2.32 -3.42 -8.49
CA ALA A 62 -2.07 -1.98 -8.58
C ALA A 62 -0.94 -1.71 -9.57
N SER A 63 -1.04 -0.61 -10.31
CA SER A 63 -0.01 -0.12 -11.21
C SER A 63 -0.06 1.42 -11.28
N PRO A 64 1.08 2.11 -11.06
CA PRO A 64 2.37 1.58 -10.63
C PRO A 64 2.36 1.12 -9.16
N ARG A 65 3.33 0.27 -8.80
CA ARG A 65 3.60 -0.15 -7.42
C ARG A 65 4.92 0.46 -6.97
N VAL A 66 4.89 1.11 -5.82
CA VAL A 66 6.07 1.78 -5.23
C VAL A 66 6.32 1.24 -3.84
N VAL A 67 7.54 0.81 -3.55
CA VAL A 67 8.04 0.51 -2.21
C VAL A 67 8.85 1.70 -1.74
N VAL A 68 8.62 2.15 -0.52
CA VAL A 68 9.39 3.21 0.12
C VAL A 68 10.21 2.62 1.26
N GLY A 69 11.52 2.62 1.10
CA GLY A 69 12.43 2.03 2.09
C GLY A 69 13.89 2.08 1.65
N PRO A 70 14.79 1.37 2.35
CA PRO A 70 16.21 1.33 2.00
C PRO A 70 16.47 0.83 0.59
N ASP A 71 17.49 1.38 -0.08
CA ASP A 71 17.89 1.03 -1.45
C ASP A 71 18.34 -0.45 -1.59
N THR A 72 18.60 -1.10 -0.46
CA THR A 72 19.00 -2.51 -0.38
C THR A 72 17.82 -3.49 -0.38
N LEU A 73 16.57 -3.00 -0.37
CA LEU A 73 15.41 -3.89 -0.42
C LEU A 73 15.33 -4.61 -1.77
N PRO A 74 15.21 -5.93 -1.78
CA PRO A 74 15.03 -6.69 -3.01
C PRO A 74 13.59 -6.53 -3.50
N VAL A 75 13.40 -5.68 -4.50
CA VAL A 75 12.11 -5.50 -5.17
C VAL A 75 12.13 -6.10 -6.58
N PRO A 76 11.02 -6.69 -7.06
CA PRO A 76 10.88 -7.12 -8.44
C PRO A 76 11.09 -5.96 -9.44
N SER A 77 11.52 -6.26 -10.66
CA SER A 77 11.85 -5.26 -11.69
C SER A 77 10.66 -4.38 -12.13
N ASP A 78 9.44 -4.85 -11.90
CA ASP A 78 8.18 -4.14 -12.19
C ASP A 78 7.65 -3.34 -10.98
N VAL A 79 8.43 -3.27 -9.89
CA VAL A 79 8.15 -2.49 -8.68
C VAL A 79 9.19 -1.39 -8.55
N LEU A 80 8.72 -0.18 -8.30
CA LEU A 80 9.58 0.99 -8.12
C LEU A 80 10.05 1.06 -6.67
N LEU A 81 11.34 1.32 -6.46
CA LEU A 81 11.90 1.58 -5.14
C LEU A 81 12.22 3.07 -5.02
N THR A 82 11.90 3.64 -3.87
CA THR A 82 12.26 5.02 -3.49
C THR A 82 12.49 5.11 -1.99
N ARG A 83 12.97 6.25 -1.53
CA ARG A 83 13.18 6.52 -0.12
C ARG A 83 12.82 7.96 0.19
N GLU A 84 12.32 8.21 1.39
CA GLU A 84 12.12 9.55 1.92
C GLU A 84 13.47 10.27 2.15
N ASP A 85 13.49 11.59 1.95
CA ASP A 85 14.64 12.45 2.19
C ASP A 85 14.25 13.60 3.15
N PRO A 86 14.94 13.76 4.31
CA PRO A 86 15.98 12.87 4.83
C PRO A 86 15.46 11.46 5.22
N PRO A 87 16.34 10.45 5.23
CA PRO A 87 15.98 9.12 5.70
C PRO A 87 15.45 9.12 7.13
N PHE A 88 14.45 8.27 7.41
CA PHE A 88 13.80 8.14 8.72
C PHE A 88 12.97 9.36 9.16
N SER A 89 12.50 10.16 8.21
CA SER A 89 11.58 11.30 8.46
C SER A 89 10.15 10.87 8.80
N GLY A 90 9.94 9.60 9.04
CA GLY A 90 8.67 9.04 9.47
C GLY A 90 7.74 8.60 8.33
N PRO A 91 6.63 7.93 8.67
CA PRO A 91 5.76 7.30 7.68
C PRO A 91 5.02 8.32 6.79
N ALA A 92 4.77 9.53 7.26
CA ALA A 92 4.14 10.57 6.43
C ALA A 92 5.09 11.04 5.31
N ALA A 93 6.38 11.22 5.60
CA ALA A 93 7.39 11.54 4.60
C ALA A 93 7.57 10.39 3.60
N ALA A 94 7.53 9.15 4.07
CA ALA A 94 7.59 7.97 3.21
C ALA A 94 6.38 7.91 2.24
N ILE A 95 5.17 8.18 2.72
CA ILE A 95 3.97 8.26 1.86
C ILE A 95 4.16 9.34 0.80
N HIS A 96 4.60 10.54 1.19
CA HIS A 96 4.87 11.64 0.26
C HIS A 96 5.85 11.21 -0.85
N ALA A 97 7.01 10.67 -0.46
CA ALA A 97 8.03 10.20 -1.41
C ALA A 97 7.47 9.12 -2.37
N GLY A 98 6.64 8.21 -1.86
CA GLY A 98 5.97 7.20 -2.66
C GLY A 98 4.98 7.79 -3.67
N LEU A 99 4.18 8.77 -3.28
CA LEU A 99 3.20 9.45 -4.15
C LEU A 99 3.91 10.25 -5.26
N GLU A 100 4.99 10.95 -4.93
CA GLU A 100 5.81 11.65 -5.94
C GLU A 100 6.49 10.68 -6.91
N ARG A 101 6.90 9.50 -6.44
CA ARG A 101 7.46 8.46 -7.31
C ARG A 101 6.41 7.89 -8.28
N VAL A 102 5.14 7.76 -7.84
CA VAL A 102 4.00 7.41 -8.71
C VAL A 102 3.82 8.48 -9.80
N ALA A 103 3.80 9.79 -9.43
CA ALA A 103 3.67 10.89 -10.38
C ALA A 103 4.76 10.86 -11.44
N ALA A 104 6.02 10.79 -11.00
CA ALA A 104 7.18 10.76 -11.90
C ALA A 104 7.15 9.55 -12.86
N GLN A 105 6.64 8.40 -12.40
CA GLN A 105 6.47 7.23 -13.27
C GLN A 105 5.41 7.46 -14.36
N CYS A 106 4.26 8.01 -13.99
CA CYS A 106 3.20 8.29 -14.94
C CYS A 106 3.62 9.34 -15.97
N GLU A 107 4.27 10.41 -15.54
CA GLU A 107 4.83 11.45 -16.42
C GLU A 107 5.88 10.86 -17.38
N GLY A 108 6.86 10.10 -16.86
CA GLY A 108 7.93 9.53 -17.64
C GLY A 108 7.49 8.48 -18.65
N SER A 109 6.39 7.76 -18.38
CA SER A 109 5.82 6.75 -19.28
C SER A 109 4.70 7.29 -20.18
N GLY A 110 4.26 8.52 -19.97
CA GLY A 110 3.10 9.10 -20.67
C GLY A 110 1.77 8.39 -20.35
N THR A 111 1.68 7.71 -19.21
CA THR A 111 0.45 7.04 -18.77
C THR A 111 -0.38 7.97 -17.88
N PRO A 112 -1.73 7.90 -17.95
CA PRO A 112 -2.58 8.66 -17.05
C PRO A 112 -2.30 8.32 -15.58
N THR A 113 -2.42 9.31 -14.70
CA THR A 113 -2.39 9.09 -13.25
C THR A 113 -3.55 8.17 -12.83
N PRO A 114 -3.32 7.23 -11.89
CA PRO A 114 -4.39 6.35 -11.40
C PRO A 114 -5.43 7.15 -10.63
N LYS A 115 -6.68 6.71 -10.67
CA LYS A 115 -7.77 7.34 -9.90
C LYS A 115 -7.59 7.16 -8.39
N TRP A 116 -7.05 6.02 -7.98
CA TRP A 116 -6.90 5.59 -6.60
C TRP A 116 -5.46 5.25 -6.25
N CYS A 117 -5.13 5.33 -4.97
CA CYS A 117 -3.86 4.86 -4.43
C CYS A 117 -4.07 4.09 -3.13
N LEU A 118 -3.58 2.86 -3.08
CA LEU A 118 -3.45 2.09 -1.84
C LEU A 118 -2.25 2.57 -1.05
N ILE A 119 -2.42 2.74 0.27
CA ILE A 119 -1.34 3.00 1.21
C ILE A 119 -1.29 1.84 2.19
N LEU A 120 -0.15 1.14 2.21
CA LEU A 120 0.05 -0.03 3.06
C LEU A 120 1.35 0.05 3.86
N GLY A 121 1.32 -0.48 5.10
CA GLY A 121 2.53 -0.87 5.81
C GLY A 121 3.01 -2.26 5.38
N VAL A 122 4.31 -2.49 5.45
CA VAL A 122 4.93 -3.79 5.13
C VAL A 122 4.74 -4.84 6.23
N ASP A 123 4.32 -4.42 7.42
CA ASP A 123 4.32 -5.21 8.65
C ASP A 123 3.08 -6.09 8.87
N THR A 124 2.16 -6.12 7.93
CA THR A 124 0.89 -6.85 8.04
C THR A 124 0.84 -8.03 7.05
N PRO A 125 1.30 -9.23 7.44
CA PRO A 125 1.50 -10.35 6.52
C PRO A 125 0.24 -10.90 5.87
N ARG A 126 -0.92 -10.74 6.52
CA ARG A 126 -2.21 -11.29 6.06
C ARG A 126 -3.13 -10.24 5.45
N ILE A 127 -2.58 -9.12 4.97
CA ILE A 127 -3.35 -7.95 4.52
C ILE A 127 -4.15 -8.16 3.22
N ALA A 128 -3.84 -9.17 2.41
CA ALA A 128 -4.41 -9.34 1.08
C ALA A 128 -5.96 -9.33 1.02
N PRO A 129 -6.72 -10.01 1.90
CA PRO A 129 -8.18 -9.92 1.89
C PRO A 129 -8.71 -8.52 2.26
N ALA A 130 -7.99 -7.80 3.13
CA ALA A 130 -8.34 -6.43 3.49
C ALA A 130 -8.13 -5.47 2.30
N VAL A 131 -7.03 -5.61 1.56
CA VAL A 131 -6.77 -4.86 0.33
C VAL A 131 -7.87 -5.11 -0.70
N GLN A 132 -8.26 -6.37 -0.93
CA GLN A 132 -9.35 -6.69 -1.85
C GLN A 132 -10.65 -6.02 -1.45
N ARG A 133 -10.98 -6.01 -0.15
CA ARG A 133 -12.18 -5.34 0.36
C ARG A 133 -12.13 -3.83 0.11
N LEU A 134 -11.01 -3.18 0.40
CA LEU A 134 -10.80 -1.75 0.15
C LEU A 134 -10.96 -1.40 -1.34
N MET A 135 -10.32 -2.18 -2.22
CA MET A 135 -10.41 -1.98 -3.67
C MET A 135 -11.85 -2.11 -4.19
N ARG A 136 -12.58 -3.13 -3.75
CA ARG A 136 -13.99 -3.31 -4.12
C ARG A 136 -14.87 -2.16 -3.63
N THR A 137 -14.62 -1.69 -2.41
CA THR A 137 -15.36 -0.54 -1.86
C THR A 137 -15.11 0.72 -2.68
N ALA A 138 -13.87 0.99 -3.06
CA ALA A 138 -13.50 2.14 -3.89
C ALA A 138 -14.10 2.03 -5.31
N ALA A 139 -14.04 0.86 -5.93
CA ALA A 139 -14.60 0.62 -7.25
C ALA A 139 -16.14 0.75 -7.26
N ALA A 140 -16.82 0.22 -6.25
CA ALA A 140 -18.27 0.39 -6.10
C ALA A 140 -18.67 1.86 -5.88
N ASN A 141 -17.84 2.63 -5.14
CA ASN A 141 -18.04 4.06 -4.97
C ASN A 141 -17.94 4.81 -6.32
N ASP A 142 -16.96 4.46 -7.17
CA ASP A 142 -16.84 5.06 -8.50
C ASP A 142 -18.05 4.74 -9.39
N ALA A 143 -18.51 3.51 -9.36
CA ALA A 143 -19.65 3.08 -10.18
C ALA A 143 -20.98 3.74 -9.76
N THR A 144 -21.11 4.15 -8.50
CA THR A 144 -22.30 4.80 -7.95
C THR A 144 -22.20 6.33 -7.90
N ALA A 145 -21.00 6.89 -8.09
CA ALA A 145 -20.80 8.33 -8.12
C ALA A 145 -21.54 8.93 -9.31
N ARG A 146 -22.63 9.66 -9.01
CA ARG A 146 -23.35 10.46 -10.02
C ARG A 146 -22.67 11.82 -10.16
N PRO A 147 -22.66 12.42 -11.35
CA PRO A 147 -22.32 13.84 -11.48
C PRO A 147 -23.17 14.64 -10.48
N LEU A 148 -22.54 15.51 -9.71
CA LEU A 148 -23.24 16.41 -8.78
C LEU A 148 -24.23 17.26 -9.60
N SER A 149 -25.51 16.90 -9.59
CA SER A 149 -26.53 17.55 -10.38
C SER A 149 -27.51 18.35 -9.53
N HIS A 150 -27.46 18.22 -8.20
CA HIS A 150 -28.37 18.96 -7.31
C HIS A 150 -27.67 19.39 -6.01
N GLU A 151 -28.08 20.53 -5.46
CA GLU A 151 -27.75 20.96 -4.09
C GLU A 151 -28.32 19.92 -3.11
N GLY A 152 -27.44 19.15 -2.47
CA GLY A 152 -27.79 18.07 -1.51
C GLY A 152 -27.11 16.72 -1.78
N ASP A 153 -26.49 16.54 -2.94
CA ASP A 153 -25.70 15.34 -3.21
C ASP A 153 -24.41 15.37 -2.35
N SER A 154 -24.18 14.33 -1.56
CA SER A 154 -22.91 14.21 -0.85
C SER A 154 -21.79 13.97 -1.86
N PRO A 155 -20.65 14.68 -1.77
CA PRO A 155 -19.52 14.43 -2.64
C PRO A 155 -19.07 12.98 -2.50
N ALA A 156 -18.63 12.39 -3.60
CA ALA A 156 -18.01 11.05 -3.57
C ALA A 156 -16.89 11.03 -2.53
N SER A 157 -16.75 9.94 -1.78
CA SER A 157 -15.72 9.84 -0.77
C SER A 157 -14.31 9.95 -1.37
N GLU A 158 -13.46 10.76 -0.73
CA GLU A 158 -12.07 10.94 -1.11
C GLU A 158 -11.15 9.77 -0.64
N GLY A 159 -11.70 8.83 0.13
CA GLY A 159 -10.95 7.66 0.58
C GLY A 159 -11.70 6.74 1.51
N PHE A 160 -11.08 5.60 1.71
CA PHE A 160 -11.53 4.55 2.61
C PHE A 160 -10.34 4.07 3.43
N TRP A 161 -10.48 4.05 4.74
CA TRP A 161 -9.47 3.48 5.62
C TRP A 161 -9.98 2.29 6.41
N GLY A 162 -9.07 1.37 6.72
CA GLY A 162 -9.39 0.21 7.52
C GLY A 162 -9.66 0.57 8.98
N VAL A 163 -10.63 -0.11 9.56
CA VAL A 163 -10.87 -0.13 11.01
C VAL A 163 -10.92 -1.59 11.43
N SER A 164 -10.23 -1.94 12.51
CA SER A 164 -10.24 -3.27 13.08
C SER A 164 -10.44 -3.16 14.58
N GLU A 165 -11.47 -3.81 15.11
CA GLU A 165 -11.82 -3.75 16.53
C GLU A 165 -11.92 -2.29 17.06
N GLY A 166 -12.47 -1.39 16.24
CA GLY A 166 -12.61 0.03 16.55
C GLY A 166 -11.31 0.85 16.44
N ILE A 167 -10.19 0.24 16.05
CA ILE A 167 -8.90 0.90 15.88
C ILE A 167 -8.66 1.20 14.40
N TYR A 168 -8.41 2.48 14.09
CA TYR A 168 -8.05 2.90 12.75
C TYR A 168 -6.69 2.34 12.32
N GLN A 169 -6.63 1.85 11.08
CA GLN A 169 -5.43 1.31 10.46
C GLN A 169 -4.90 2.30 9.40
N PRO A 170 -4.06 3.30 9.78
CA PRO A 170 -3.65 4.38 8.87
C PRO A 170 -2.87 3.89 7.65
N LEU A 171 -2.15 2.76 7.79
CA LEU A 171 -1.40 2.12 6.71
C LEU A 171 -2.16 0.91 6.13
N ALA A 172 -3.49 0.96 6.13
CA ALA A 172 -4.37 0.04 5.42
C ALA A 172 -5.56 0.84 4.87
N GLY A 173 -5.34 1.58 3.78
CA GLY A 173 -6.35 2.45 3.19
C GLY A 173 -6.19 2.62 1.69
N ILE A 174 -7.24 3.12 1.04
CA ILE A 174 -7.27 3.48 -0.37
C ILE A 174 -7.89 4.87 -0.52
N TYR A 175 -7.27 5.73 -1.30
CA TYR A 175 -7.62 7.14 -1.38
C TYR A 175 -7.61 7.61 -2.82
N ARG A 176 -8.41 8.66 -3.15
CA ARG A 176 -8.27 9.37 -4.42
C ARG A 176 -6.84 9.86 -4.56
N TYR A 177 -6.19 9.51 -5.69
CA TYR A 177 -4.76 9.77 -5.86
C TYR A 177 -4.41 11.26 -5.73
N GLU A 178 -5.13 12.13 -6.45
CA GLU A 178 -4.86 13.57 -6.42
C GLU A 178 -5.11 14.17 -5.02
N SER A 179 -6.15 13.71 -4.34
CA SER A 179 -6.50 14.20 -3.01
C SER A 179 -5.46 13.81 -1.96
N ILE A 180 -5.02 12.55 -1.95
CA ILE A 180 -3.97 12.13 -1.01
C ILE A 180 -2.63 12.79 -1.34
N ARG A 181 -2.27 12.93 -2.61
CA ARG A 181 -1.06 13.64 -3.02
C ARG A 181 -1.08 15.09 -2.54
N SER A 182 -2.20 15.79 -2.70
CA SER A 182 -2.37 17.17 -2.23
C SER A 182 -2.17 17.30 -0.72
N VAL A 183 -2.78 16.44 0.10
CA VAL A 183 -2.66 16.57 1.56
C VAL A 183 -1.27 16.21 2.09
N PHE A 184 -0.52 15.33 1.41
CA PHE A 184 0.85 14.98 1.78
C PHE A 184 1.93 15.87 1.14
N SER A 185 1.58 16.86 0.32
CA SER A 185 2.53 17.83 -0.24
C SER A 185 3.05 18.85 0.78
N GLU A 186 2.42 18.96 1.95
CA GLU A 186 2.74 19.95 2.99
C GLU A 186 3.49 19.29 4.15
N GLY A 187 4.72 19.71 4.44
CA GLY A 187 5.50 19.49 5.67
C GLY A 187 5.26 18.14 6.39
N THR A 188 5.80 17.03 5.86
CA THR A 188 5.49 15.68 6.33
C THR A 188 6.47 15.10 7.36
N THR A 189 7.57 15.80 7.64
CA THR A 189 8.60 15.32 8.57
C THR A 189 8.02 15.20 9.99
N ASP A 190 8.18 14.03 10.60
CA ASP A 190 7.69 13.68 11.94
C ASP A 190 6.18 13.92 12.16
N ALA A 191 5.42 14.07 11.09
CA ALA A 191 4.00 14.34 11.15
C ALA A 191 3.17 13.05 11.24
N SER A 192 2.05 13.13 11.92
CA SER A 192 1.12 11.99 12.06
C SER A 192 0.38 11.71 10.75
N VAL A 193 0.58 10.51 10.18
CA VAL A 193 -0.19 10.02 9.02
C VAL A 193 -1.69 10.21 9.22
N ARG A 194 -2.19 9.86 10.41
CA ARG A 194 -3.61 9.97 10.74
C ARG A 194 -4.14 11.40 10.64
N SER A 195 -3.32 12.42 10.98
CA SER A 195 -3.73 13.82 10.89
C SER A 195 -3.93 14.27 9.44
N PHE A 196 -3.08 13.83 8.53
CA PHE A 196 -3.21 14.08 7.09
C PHE A 196 -4.44 13.37 6.53
N LEU A 197 -4.59 12.07 6.79
CA LEU A 197 -5.67 11.27 6.24
C LEU A 197 -7.05 11.74 6.70
N ARG A 198 -7.19 12.26 7.94
CA ARG A 198 -8.46 12.84 8.43
C ARG A 198 -8.94 14.03 7.60
N ARG A 199 -8.04 14.78 6.95
CA ARG A 199 -8.41 15.91 6.08
C ARG A 199 -9.18 15.45 4.85
N LEU A 200 -9.02 14.18 4.45
CA LEU A 200 -9.78 13.57 3.35
C LEU A 200 -11.17 13.07 3.76
N ASN A 201 -11.52 13.16 5.04
CA ASN A 201 -12.76 12.63 5.59
C ASN A 201 -13.10 11.20 5.08
N PRO A 202 -12.17 10.24 5.22
CA PRO A 202 -12.34 8.91 4.65
C PRO A 202 -13.42 8.12 5.36
N VAL A 203 -14.14 7.30 4.60
CA VAL A 203 -15.14 6.37 5.14
C VAL A 203 -14.43 5.16 5.77
N SER A 204 -14.90 4.75 6.93
CA SER A 204 -14.39 3.57 7.64
C SER A 204 -14.85 2.28 6.96
N VAL A 205 -13.92 1.35 6.77
CA VAL A 205 -14.18 -0.01 6.27
C VAL A 205 -13.75 -1.00 7.35
N GLU A 206 -14.70 -1.75 7.88
CA GLU A 206 -14.40 -2.79 8.87
C GLU A 206 -13.54 -3.89 8.25
N LEU A 207 -12.40 -4.17 8.88
CA LEU A 207 -11.47 -5.21 8.50
C LEU A 207 -11.36 -6.24 9.64
N SER A 208 -11.13 -7.49 9.27
CA SER A 208 -10.93 -8.54 10.28
C SER A 208 -9.59 -8.38 10.99
N ALA A 209 -9.56 -8.53 12.32
CA ALA A 209 -8.34 -8.46 13.12
C ALA A 209 -7.24 -9.43 12.64
N GLN A 210 -7.63 -10.62 12.18
CA GLN A 210 -6.67 -11.58 11.62
C GLN A 210 -5.96 -11.09 10.35
N HIS A 211 -6.58 -10.14 9.60
CA HIS A 211 -6.01 -9.58 8.37
C HIS A 211 -5.22 -8.28 8.62
N THR A 212 -5.34 -7.71 9.82
CA THR A 212 -4.68 -6.47 10.20
C THR A 212 -3.65 -6.67 11.31
N ALA A 213 -3.44 -7.93 11.75
CA ALA A 213 -2.40 -8.26 12.72
C ALA A 213 -1.02 -7.91 12.16
N ASP A 214 -0.30 -7.07 12.86
CA ASP A 214 1.02 -6.55 12.50
C ASP A 214 2.17 -7.29 13.23
N VAL A 215 3.37 -7.10 12.73
CA VAL A 215 4.61 -7.60 13.29
C VAL A 215 5.46 -6.42 13.78
N ASP A 216 5.35 -6.09 15.07
CA ASP A 216 6.10 -5.01 15.72
C ASP A 216 7.17 -5.52 16.68
N THR A 217 7.00 -6.74 17.20
CA THR A 217 7.90 -7.36 18.18
C THR A 217 8.26 -8.78 17.75
N TRP A 218 9.33 -9.33 18.33
CA TRP A 218 9.71 -10.73 18.10
C TRP A 218 8.63 -11.72 18.52
N GLU A 219 7.92 -11.43 19.62
CA GLU A 219 6.81 -12.27 20.09
C GLU A 219 5.66 -12.31 19.05
N GLN A 220 5.34 -11.17 18.43
CA GLN A 220 4.33 -11.12 17.36
C GLN A 220 4.83 -11.85 16.10
N ALA A 221 6.11 -11.67 15.74
CA ALA A 221 6.73 -12.37 14.61
C ALA A 221 6.63 -13.89 14.79
N GLU A 222 7.09 -14.43 15.92
CA GLU A 222 7.03 -15.85 16.24
C GLU A 222 5.61 -16.41 16.23
N ARG A 223 4.65 -15.68 16.81
CA ARG A 223 3.22 -16.06 16.80
C ARG A 223 2.66 -16.19 15.40
N LEU A 224 3.13 -15.36 14.46
CA LEU A 224 2.71 -15.38 13.06
C LEU A 224 3.60 -16.28 12.18
N GLY A 225 4.63 -16.92 12.76
CA GLY A 225 5.54 -17.83 12.09
C GLY A 225 6.70 -17.14 11.35
N TYR A 226 6.97 -15.86 11.65
CA TYR A 226 8.04 -15.09 11.03
C TYR A 226 9.32 -15.10 11.85
N THR A 227 10.45 -15.21 11.18
CA THR A 227 11.80 -15.17 11.76
C THR A 227 12.72 -14.36 10.85
N THR A 228 13.96 -14.13 11.26
CA THR A 228 14.97 -13.56 10.38
C THR A 228 15.19 -14.51 9.20
N SER A 229 14.96 -14.05 7.98
CA SER A 229 15.52 -14.76 6.84
C SER A 229 17.04 -14.66 6.97
N LEU A 230 17.71 -15.79 7.10
CA LEU A 230 19.15 -15.84 6.88
C LEU A 230 19.33 -15.56 5.38
N TRP A 231 19.58 -14.32 5.03
CA TRP A 231 20.15 -13.99 3.73
C TRP A 231 21.50 -14.67 3.72
N SER A 232 21.54 -15.90 3.17
CA SER A 232 22.81 -16.55 2.90
C SER A 232 23.57 -15.63 1.97
N SER A 233 24.68 -15.09 2.49
CA SER A 233 25.68 -14.39 1.70
C SER A 233 26.09 -15.31 0.54
N TYR A 234 25.72 -14.96 -0.68
CA TYR A 234 26.34 -15.43 -1.89
C TYR A 234 27.08 -14.28 -2.55
#